data_31b7d1e277d216e2dadb0e793aa180b5
#
_entry.id   31b7d1e277d216e2dadb0e793aa180b5
#
_cell.length_a   1.000
_cell.length_b   1.000
_cell.length_c   1.000
_cell.angle_alpha   90.00
_cell.angle_beta   90.00
_cell.angle_gamma   90.00
#
_symmetry.space_group_name_H-M   'P 1'
#
loop_
_entity.id
_entity.type
_entity.pdbx_description
1 polymer ?
#
loop_
_entity_poly.entity_id
_entity_poly.type
_entity_poly.pdbx_seq_one_letter_code
_entity_poly.pdbx_strand_id
1 'polypeptide(L)'
;MQSLKIKKSDDLRRYDFSDLILVAHQPEFLPWLGFISKASMGDAFFILDTVQFRKEGAANRNKIRIKNDQGWQWLTIPVEDAKSKIMNLSEVKISNSEDWKKKHLQSLKFSYGKTSCFKQIFDEIENIYNSSSDETLIDFVIKFITYSFDKFKINTPVYRTSELQKKGYDVSGSKSDMILNLCKIMDAKLFVFGQHGKEYIEKE
;
A
#
# COMPACT_ATOMS: atom_id res chain seq x y z
N MET A 1 -15.81 -16.29 9.61
CA MET A 1 -16.20 -14.86 9.59
C MET A 1 -15.50 -14.17 10.75
N GLN A 2 -14.34 -13.57 10.53
CA GLN A 2 -13.78 -12.66 11.53
C GLN A 2 -14.58 -11.36 11.44
N SER A 3 -15.34 -11.05 12.51
CA SER A 3 -16.02 -9.78 12.63
C SER A 3 -15.00 -8.66 12.54
N LEU A 4 -15.26 -7.65 11.69
CA LEU A 4 -14.52 -6.40 11.62
C LEU A 4 -14.38 -5.81 13.03
N LYS A 5 -13.22 -6.00 13.68
CA LYS A 5 -12.92 -5.31 14.92
C LYS A 5 -12.32 -3.96 14.58
N ILE A 6 -13.17 -2.95 14.53
CA ILE A 6 -12.76 -1.55 14.37
C ILE A 6 -12.19 -1.07 15.71
N LYS A 7 -10.91 -0.68 15.70
CA LYS A 7 -10.30 -0.01 16.87
C LYS A 7 -10.28 1.49 16.62
N LYS A 8 -10.83 2.27 17.53
CA LYS A 8 -10.72 3.74 17.51
C LYS A 8 -9.29 4.14 17.85
N SER A 9 -8.74 5.10 17.10
CA SER A 9 -7.45 5.70 17.40
C SER A 9 -7.61 6.67 18.57
N ASP A 10 -6.84 6.45 19.65
CA ASP A 10 -6.88 7.31 20.86
C ASP A 10 -6.24 8.69 20.68
N ASP A 11 -5.51 8.92 19.58
CA ASP A 11 -4.73 10.14 19.38
C ASP A 11 -5.52 11.33 18.78
N LEU A 12 -6.76 11.11 18.35
CA LEU A 12 -7.60 12.16 17.77
C LEU A 12 -8.59 12.76 18.78
N ARG A 13 -8.32 12.68 20.07
CA ARG A 13 -9.18 13.12 21.18
C ARG A 13 -9.59 14.61 21.21
N ARG A 14 -9.22 15.40 20.22
CA ARG A 14 -9.64 16.81 20.11
C ARG A 14 -11.01 17.02 19.47
N TYR A 15 -11.56 15.96 18.91
CA TYR A 15 -12.85 16.01 18.25
C TYR A 15 -13.72 14.91 18.86
N ASP A 16 -14.98 15.19 19.09
CA ASP A 16 -15.96 14.19 19.52
C ASP A 16 -16.26 13.27 18.31
N PHE A 17 -15.30 12.37 18.02
CA PHE A 17 -15.42 11.40 16.95
C PHE A 17 -16.17 10.17 17.48
N SER A 18 -17.48 10.26 17.58
CA SER A 18 -18.34 9.08 17.62
C SER A 18 -18.29 8.31 16.28
N ASP A 19 -17.66 8.90 15.24
CA ASP A 19 -17.75 8.50 13.85
C ASP A 19 -16.46 7.85 13.36
N LEU A 20 -16.61 6.77 12.57
CA LEU A 20 -15.52 6.00 12.00
C LEU A 20 -14.72 6.84 10.98
N ILE A 21 -13.41 6.86 11.14
CA ILE A 21 -12.48 7.52 10.22
C ILE A 21 -11.97 6.50 9.20
N LEU A 22 -12.25 6.75 7.94
CA LEU A 22 -11.81 5.93 6.84
C LEU A 22 -10.57 6.53 6.16
N VAL A 23 -9.63 5.66 5.81
CA VAL A 23 -8.46 6.01 5.01
C VAL A 23 -8.35 5.02 3.86
N ALA A 24 -7.99 5.50 2.69
CA ALA A 24 -7.71 4.63 1.54
C ALA A 24 -6.52 5.14 0.73
N HIS A 25 -5.75 4.21 0.17
CA HIS A 25 -4.63 4.53 -0.71
C HIS A 25 -4.41 3.42 -1.75
N GLN A 26 -3.85 3.78 -2.90
CA GLN A 26 -3.32 2.76 -3.82
C GLN A 26 -2.17 2.02 -3.13
N PRO A 27 -1.94 0.74 -3.43
CA PRO A 27 -0.81 0.02 -2.84
C PRO A 27 0.51 0.66 -3.27
N GLU A 28 1.47 0.71 -2.34
CA GLU A 28 2.82 1.19 -2.60
C GLU A 28 3.85 0.17 -2.15
N PHE A 29 4.76 -0.18 -3.05
CA PHE A 29 5.92 -1.00 -2.72
C PHE A 29 6.91 -0.19 -1.88
N LEU A 30 7.35 -0.73 -0.73
CA LEU A 30 8.17 -0.02 0.25
C LEU A 30 7.58 1.34 0.63
N PRO A 31 6.41 1.38 1.28
CA PRO A 31 5.63 2.61 1.47
C PRO A 31 6.43 3.70 2.19
N TRP A 32 6.27 4.93 1.73
CA TRP A 32 6.93 6.09 2.31
C TRP A 32 6.24 6.59 3.59
N LEU A 33 6.91 7.45 4.37
CA LEU A 33 6.40 7.90 5.66
C LEU A 33 5.04 8.59 5.60
N GLY A 34 4.71 9.29 4.52
CA GLY A 34 3.38 9.91 4.35
C GLY A 34 2.25 8.89 4.18
N PHE A 35 2.52 7.76 3.50
CA PHE A 35 1.59 6.63 3.44
C PHE A 35 1.35 6.06 4.84
N ILE A 36 2.44 5.82 5.59
CA ILE A 36 2.41 5.28 6.95
C ILE A 36 1.66 6.24 7.90
N SER A 37 2.00 7.54 7.87
CA SER A 37 1.32 8.57 8.66
C SER A 37 -0.17 8.64 8.34
N LYS A 38 -0.54 8.61 7.06
CA LYS A 38 -1.96 8.61 6.67
C LYS A 38 -2.69 7.38 7.21
N ALA A 39 -2.07 6.20 7.14
CA ALA A 39 -2.67 4.97 7.64
C ALA A 39 -2.93 5.01 9.16
N SER A 40 -2.05 5.66 9.94
CA SER A 40 -2.22 5.79 11.40
C SER A 40 -3.36 6.72 11.83
N MET A 41 -3.93 7.49 10.90
CA MET A 41 -5.02 8.41 11.19
C MET A 41 -6.42 7.75 11.14
N GLY A 42 -6.52 6.54 10.58
CA GLY A 42 -7.81 5.88 10.33
C GLY A 42 -8.13 4.75 11.29
N ASP A 43 -9.42 4.51 11.45
CA ASP A 43 -9.96 3.32 12.12
C ASP A 43 -10.04 2.12 11.16
N ALA A 44 -10.00 2.37 9.84
CA ALA A 44 -9.91 1.38 8.77
C ALA A 44 -9.10 1.93 7.59
N PHE A 45 -8.22 1.09 7.02
CA PHE A 45 -7.38 1.42 5.88
C PHE A 45 -7.71 0.52 4.69
N PHE A 46 -8.12 1.12 3.57
CA PHE A 46 -8.40 0.41 2.32
C PHE A 46 -7.27 0.52 1.32
N ILE A 47 -6.80 -0.63 0.86
CA ILE A 47 -5.95 -0.74 -0.31
C ILE A 47 -6.84 -0.71 -1.56
N LEU A 48 -6.68 0.34 -2.37
CA LEU A 48 -7.41 0.53 -3.61
C LEU A 48 -6.76 -0.30 -4.73
N ASP A 49 -7.01 -1.60 -4.76
CA ASP A 49 -6.41 -2.53 -5.72
C ASP A 49 -7.31 -2.85 -6.92
N THR A 50 -8.53 -2.32 -6.95
CA THR A 50 -9.43 -2.37 -8.11
C THR A 50 -9.21 -1.23 -9.11
N VAL A 51 -8.27 -0.32 -8.82
CA VAL A 51 -7.91 0.76 -9.73
C VAL A 51 -6.92 0.29 -10.80
N GLN A 52 -6.85 1.01 -11.92
CA GLN A 52 -5.97 0.70 -13.03
C GLN A 52 -4.50 0.72 -12.62
N PHE A 53 -3.76 -0.33 -12.99
CA PHE A 53 -2.31 -0.38 -12.85
C PHE A 53 -1.62 0.65 -13.74
N ARG A 54 -0.62 1.34 -13.19
CA ARG A 54 0.26 2.24 -13.91
C ARG A 54 1.70 1.76 -13.78
N LYS A 55 2.33 1.38 -14.88
CA LYS A 55 3.69 0.84 -14.93
C LYS A 55 4.73 1.74 -14.24
N GLU A 56 4.50 3.03 -14.24
CA GLU A 56 5.39 4.01 -13.62
C GLU A 56 4.90 4.49 -12.24
N GLY A 57 3.90 3.81 -11.69
CA GLY A 57 3.34 4.11 -10.38
C GLY A 57 4.16 3.52 -9.23
N ALA A 58 3.82 3.92 -8.00
CA ALA A 58 4.48 3.45 -6.78
C ALA A 58 4.13 2.00 -6.41
N ALA A 59 3.16 1.37 -7.08
CA ALA A 59 2.72 0.02 -6.75
C ALA A 59 3.81 -1.04 -7.00
N ASN A 60 4.60 -0.91 -8.07
CA ASN A 60 5.61 -1.89 -8.41
C ASN A 60 7.06 -1.38 -8.30
N ARG A 61 7.28 -0.13 -7.89
CA ARG A 61 8.63 0.41 -7.76
C ARG A 61 8.74 1.48 -6.69
N ASN A 62 9.93 1.57 -6.10
CA ASN A 62 10.28 2.69 -5.23
C ASN A 62 11.78 3.00 -5.34
N LYS A 63 12.18 4.18 -4.87
CA LYS A 63 13.56 4.64 -4.86
C LYS A 63 14.26 4.21 -3.58
N ILE A 64 15.49 3.75 -3.71
CA ILE A 64 16.41 3.59 -2.59
C ILE A 64 17.57 4.55 -2.73
N ARG A 65 18.16 4.98 -1.61
CA ARG A 65 19.33 5.83 -1.61
C ARG A 65 20.57 5.00 -1.97
N ILE A 66 21.39 5.50 -2.88
CA ILE A 66 22.70 4.91 -3.20
C ILE A 66 23.76 5.99 -3.32
N LYS A 67 25.05 5.58 -3.28
CA LYS A 67 26.18 6.48 -3.49
C LYS A 67 26.55 6.51 -4.99
N ASN A 68 25.83 7.31 -5.75
CA ASN A 68 26.14 7.67 -7.14
C ASN A 68 25.81 9.16 -7.33
N ASP A 69 26.09 9.72 -8.51
CA ASP A 69 25.84 11.12 -8.80
C ASP A 69 24.37 11.52 -8.65
N GLN A 70 23.46 10.59 -8.93
CA GLN A 70 22.01 10.79 -8.78
C GLN A 70 21.54 10.66 -7.33
N GLY A 71 22.29 9.98 -6.44
CA GLY A 71 21.97 9.76 -5.04
C GLY A 71 20.87 8.71 -4.77
N TRP A 72 20.28 8.09 -5.80
CA TRP A 72 19.23 7.10 -5.69
C TRP A 72 19.16 6.17 -6.90
N GLN A 73 18.47 5.04 -6.73
CA GLN A 73 18.09 4.13 -7.82
C GLN A 73 16.70 3.57 -7.59
N TRP A 74 16.06 3.12 -8.68
CA TRP A 74 14.81 2.38 -8.61
C TRP A 74 15.03 0.92 -8.20
N LEU A 75 14.20 0.43 -7.29
CA LEU A 75 13.90 -0.99 -7.17
C LEU A 75 12.55 -1.22 -7.83
N THR A 76 12.53 -2.04 -8.87
CA THR A 76 11.31 -2.30 -9.66
C THR A 76 11.00 -3.77 -9.66
N ILE A 77 9.80 -4.13 -9.22
CA ILE A 77 9.25 -5.48 -9.36
C ILE A 77 8.80 -5.62 -10.82
N PRO A 78 9.37 -6.55 -11.60
CA PRO A 78 8.95 -6.78 -12.97
C PRO A 78 7.55 -7.39 -13.00
N VAL A 79 6.74 -6.99 -13.98
CA VAL A 79 5.37 -7.47 -14.15
C VAL A 79 5.15 -7.97 -15.57
N GLU A 80 4.26 -8.98 -15.71
CA GLU A 80 3.89 -9.55 -16.99
C GLU A 80 2.99 -8.58 -17.78
N ASP A 81 3.09 -8.57 -19.11
CA ASP A 81 2.19 -7.94 -20.10
C ASP A 81 1.70 -6.51 -19.82
N ALA A 82 2.43 -5.75 -18.99
CA ALA A 82 2.04 -4.38 -18.62
C ALA A 82 1.96 -3.38 -19.80
N LYS A 83 2.30 -3.82 -21.02
CA LYS A 83 2.36 -2.93 -22.19
C LYS A 83 1.09 -2.92 -23.03
N SER A 84 0.24 -3.94 -22.93
CA SER A 84 -0.82 -4.17 -23.92
C SER A 84 -2.24 -4.16 -23.35
N LYS A 85 -2.43 -4.18 -22.04
CA LYS A 85 -3.77 -4.28 -21.45
C LYS A 85 -3.97 -3.25 -20.32
N ILE A 86 -5.14 -2.64 -20.31
CA ILE A 86 -5.67 -1.94 -19.15
C ILE A 86 -6.09 -3.03 -18.16
N MET A 87 -5.40 -3.14 -17.02
CA MET A 87 -5.71 -4.13 -15.98
C MET A 87 -5.74 -3.48 -14.60
N ASN A 88 -6.51 -4.05 -13.71
CA ASN A 88 -6.55 -3.63 -12.32
C ASN A 88 -5.30 -4.09 -11.57
N LEU A 89 -4.92 -3.35 -10.53
CA LEU A 89 -3.78 -3.71 -9.69
C LEU A 89 -3.88 -5.12 -9.10
N SER A 90 -5.11 -5.56 -8.75
CA SER A 90 -5.38 -6.90 -8.22
C SER A 90 -5.11 -8.05 -9.20
N GLU A 91 -4.99 -7.75 -10.50
CA GLU A 91 -4.82 -8.74 -11.57
C GLU A 91 -3.38 -8.81 -12.08
N VAL A 92 -2.53 -7.86 -11.68
CA VAL A 92 -1.14 -7.75 -12.17
C VAL A 92 -0.30 -8.90 -11.64
N LYS A 93 0.28 -9.68 -12.55
CA LYS A 93 1.19 -10.78 -12.22
C LYS A 93 2.64 -10.32 -12.20
N ILE A 94 3.42 -10.91 -11.30
CA ILE A 94 4.86 -10.69 -11.23
C ILE A 94 5.53 -11.51 -12.35
N SER A 95 6.44 -10.88 -13.10
CA SER A 95 7.28 -11.60 -14.07
C SER A 95 8.50 -12.18 -13.36
N ASN A 96 8.71 -13.47 -13.54
CA ASN A 96 9.88 -14.18 -13.03
C ASN A 96 10.96 -14.40 -14.12
N SER A 97 10.94 -13.61 -15.20
CA SER A 97 11.93 -13.67 -16.29
C SER A 97 13.36 -13.29 -15.86
N GLU A 98 13.48 -12.62 -14.71
CA GLU A 98 14.76 -12.19 -14.14
C GLU A 98 14.84 -12.53 -12.65
N ASP A 99 16.06 -12.69 -12.13
CA ASP A 99 16.29 -12.81 -10.68
C ASP A 99 16.23 -11.44 -9.99
N TRP A 100 15.07 -10.76 -10.10
CA TRP A 100 14.86 -9.43 -9.57
C TRP A 100 14.93 -9.39 -8.03
N LYS A 101 14.48 -10.46 -7.36
CA LYS A 101 14.53 -10.56 -5.90
C LYS A 101 15.98 -10.48 -5.39
N LYS A 102 16.87 -11.24 -5.99
CA LYS A 102 18.31 -11.22 -5.66
C LYS A 102 18.93 -9.85 -5.94
N LYS A 103 18.60 -9.25 -7.11
CA LYS A 103 19.06 -7.90 -7.46
C LYS A 103 18.63 -6.86 -6.43
N HIS A 104 17.37 -6.92 -5.96
CA HIS A 104 16.85 -6.02 -4.94
C HIS A 104 17.60 -6.19 -3.62
N LEU A 105 17.74 -7.42 -3.12
CA LEU A 105 18.44 -7.71 -1.87
C LEU A 105 19.90 -7.26 -1.91
N GLN A 106 20.61 -7.49 -3.03
CA GLN A 106 21.98 -7.01 -3.21
C GLN A 106 22.05 -5.48 -3.18
N SER A 107 21.12 -4.80 -3.85
CA SER A 107 21.05 -3.34 -3.86
C SER A 107 20.80 -2.77 -2.46
N LEU A 108 19.88 -3.37 -1.68
CA LEU A 108 19.61 -2.99 -0.30
C LEU A 108 20.83 -3.21 0.58
N LYS A 109 21.51 -4.36 0.46
CA LYS A 109 22.72 -4.68 1.21
C LYS A 109 23.86 -3.70 0.89
N PHE A 110 24.06 -3.39 -0.38
CA PHE A 110 25.07 -2.42 -0.81
C PHE A 110 24.78 -1.02 -0.26
N SER A 111 23.52 -0.59 -0.33
CA SER A 111 23.12 0.77 0.05
C SER A 111 23.10 1.01 1.55
N TYR A 112 22.61 0.05 2.31
CA TYR A 112 22.31 0.22 3.73
C TYR A 112 23.16 -0.64 4.67
N GLY A 113 24.01 -1.55 4.15
CA GLY A 113 24.75 -2.54 4.94
C GLY A 113 25.66 -1.99 6.03
N LYS A 114 25.98 -0.68 6.00
CA LYS A 114 26.79 0.00 7.01
C LYS A 114 25.97 0.77 8.05
N THR A 115 24.63 0.72 7.99
CA THR A 115 23.77 1.37 8.98
C THR A 115 23.58 0.49 10.22
N SER A 116 23.40 1.12 11.39
CA SER A 116 23.38 0.43 12.69
C SER A 116 22.25 -0.62 12.82
N CYS A 117 21.07 -0.36 12.23
CA CYS A 117 19.93 -1.26 12.32
C CYS A 117 19.84 -2.24 11.13
N PHE A 118 20.83 -2.23 10.23
CA PHE A 118 20.75 -2.94 8.96
C PHE A 118 20.47 -4.43 9.14
N LYS A 119 21.27 -5.12 9.95
CA LYS A 119 21.18 -6.58 10.07
C LYS A 119 19.77 -7.04 10.46
N GLN A 120 19.20 -6.47 11.50
CA GLN A 120 17.87 -6.83 11.97
C GLN A 120 16.79 -6.59 10.90
N ILE A 121 16.79 -5.41 10.29
CA ILE A 121 15.79 -5.02 9.28
C ILE A 121 15.99 -5.83 8.00
N PHE A 122 17.25 -6.08 7.60
CA PHE A 122 17.54 -6.81 6.38
C PHE A 122 17.12 -8.27 6.45
N ASP A 123 17.37 -8.95 7.56
CA ASP A 123 16.98 -10.34 7.75
C ASP A 123 15.45 -10.50 7.64
N GLU A 124 14.68 -9.57 8.19
CA GLU A 124 13.22 -9.57 8.08
C GLU A 124 12.73 -9.31 6.65
N ILE A 125 13.34 -8.33 5.96
CA ILE A 125 13.04 -8.05 4.54
C ILE A 125 13.41 -9.24 3.66
N GLU A 126 14.58 -9.83 3.84
CA GLU A 126 15.04 -11.01 3.11
C GLU A 126 14.07 -12.18 3.27
N ASN A 127 13.53 -12.39 4.48
CA ASN A 127 12.50 -13.38 4.73
C ASN A 127 11.21 -13.11 3.95
N ILE A 128 10.77 -11.85 3.82
CA ILE A 128 9.62 -11.50 2.99
C ILE A 128 9.88 -11.88 1.52
N TYR A 129 11.05 -11.54 0.99
CA TYR A 129 11.40 -11.87 -0.40
C TYR A 129 11.46 -13.39 -0.64
N ASN A 130 12.06 -14.14 0.28
CA ASN A 130 12.33 -15.57 0.11
C ASN A 130 11.10 -16.44 0.40
N SER A 131 10.24 -16.05 1.35
CA SER A 131 9.02 -16.79 1.67
C SER A 131 7.87 -16.51 0.69
N SER A 132 8.05 -15.57 -0.23
CA SER A 132 6.99 -15.16 -1.14
C SER A 132 7.01 -16.02 -2.39
N SER A 133 5.97 -16.85 -2.53
CA SER A 133 5.58 -17.53 -3.78
C SER A 133 4.47 -16.80 -4.51
N ASP A 134 4.31 -15.49 -4.22
CA ASP A 134 3.21 -14.69 -4.74
C ASP A 134 3.29 -14.59 -6.27
N GLU A 135 2.20 -14.91 -6.93
CA GLU A 135 2.03 -14.73 -8.37
C GLU A 135 1.60 -13.30 -8.70
N THR A 136 0.87 -12.64 -7.79
CA THR A 136 0.34 -11.28 -8.02
C THR A 136 1.19 -10.21 -7.35
N LEU A 137 1.30 -9.07 -8.03
CA LEU A 137 2.00 -7.89 -7.51
C LEU A 137 1.42 -7.45 -6.16
N ILE A 138 0.09 -7.41 -6.07
CA ILE A 138 -0.57 -6.89 -4.88
C ILE A 138 -0.32 -7.76 -3.63
N ASP A 139 -0.31 -9.07 -3.76
CA ASP A 139 -0.09 -9.98 -2.63
C ASP A 139 1.34 -9.83 -2.08
N PHE A 140 2.31 -9.62 -2.98
CA PHE A 140 3.69 -9.32 -2.57
C PHE A 140 3.82 -7.95 -1.89
N VAL A 141 3.20 -6.91 -2.46
CA VAL A 141 3.29 -5.53 -1.94
C VAL A 141 2.61 -5.38 -0.59
N ILE A 142 1.48 -6.04 -0.37
CA ILE A 142 0.78 -6.02 0.93
C ILE A 142 1.66 -6.53 2.07
N LYS A 143 2.54 -7.49 1.83
CA LYS A 143 3.49 -7.97 2.85
C LYS A 143 4.41 -6.86 3.35
N PHE A 144 4.86 -5.97 2.47
CA PHE A 144 5.65 -4.80 2.87
C PHE A 144 4.83 -3.74 3.58
N ILE A 145 3.58 -3.55 3.18
CA ILE A 145 2.66 -2.61 3.85
C ILE A 145 2.39 -3.10 5.28
N THR A 146 2.00 -4.37 5.46
CA THR A 146 1.72 -4.94 6.78
C THR A 146 2.97 -5.02 7.66
N TYR A 147 4.12 -5.37 7.09
CA TYR A 147 5.41 -5.30 7.76
C TYR A 147 5.71 -3.88 8.27
N SER A 148 5.50 -2.88 7.43
CA SER A 148 5.72 -1.48 7.83
C SER A 148 4.76 -1.07 8.95
N PHE A 149 3.48 -1.44 8.87
CA PHE A 149 2.50 -1.16 9.91
C PHE A 149 2.90 -1.79 11.25
N ASP A 150 3.38 -3.03 11.24
CA ASP A 150 3.90 -3.67 12.46
C ASP A 150 5.10 -2.91 13.05
N LYS A 151 6.08 -2.54 12.22
CA LYS A 151 7.27 -1.78 12.68
C LYS A 151 6.93 -0.40 13.24
N PHE A 152 5.97 0.28 12.67
CA PHE A 152 5.50 1.59 13.15
C PHE A 152 4.39 1.49 14.21
N LYS A 153 4.02 0.27 14.64
CA LYS A 153 2.98 0.01 15.65
C LYS A 153 1.60 0.57 15.26
N ILE A 154 1.30 0.51 13.97
CA ILE A 154 0.01 0.90 13.42
C ILE A 154 -0.92 -0.30 13.51
N ASN A 155 -2.00 -0.15 14.30
CA ASN A 155 -2.99 -1.21 14.51
C ASN A 155 -4.22 -1.05 13.62
N THR A 156 -4.21 -0.10 12.68
CA THR A 156 -5.31 0.13 11.75
C THR A 156 -5.53 -1.11 10.87
N PRO A 157 -6.71 -1.72 10.88
CA PRO A 157 -7.00 -2.89 10.07
C PRO A 157 -6.96 -2.54 8.58
N VAL A 158 -6.35 -3.43 7.79
CA VAL A 158 -6.17 -3.27 6.35
C VAL A 158 -7.17 -4.13 5.60
N TYR A 159 -7.85 -3.54 4.63
CA TYR A 159 -8.82 -4.17 3.75
C TYR A 159 -8.46 -3.94 2.29
N ARG A 160 -8.96 -4.79 1.39
CA ARG A 160 -8.78 -4.65 -0.06
C ARG A 160 -10.11 -4.34 -0.73
N THR A 161 -10.12 -3.42 -1.68
CA THR A 161 -11.33 -3.14 -2.49
C THR A 161 -11.73 -4.34 -3.34
N SER A 162 -10.76 -5.12 -3.85
CA SER A 162 -11.04 -6.36 -4.58
C SER A 162 -11.76 -7.43 -3.73
N GLU A 163 -11.49 -7.48 -2.43
CA GLU A 163 -12.18 -8.41 -1.52
C GLU A 163 -13.62 -7.97 -1.24
N LEU A 164 -13.86 -6.65 -1.13
CA LEU A 164 -15.21 -6.12 -1.02
C LEU A 164 -16.01 -6.43 -2.30
N GLN A 165 -15.42 -6.22 -3.46
CA GLN A 165 -16.04 -6.50 -4.75
C GLN A 165 -16.43 -7.99 -4.88
N LYS A 166 -15.55 -8.91 -4.47
CA LYS A 166 -15.84 -10.35 -4.41
C LYS A 166 -17.01 -10.71 -3.48
N LYS A 167 -17.25 -9.90 -2.44
CA LYS A 167 -18.37 -10.04 -1.52
C LYS A 167 -19.66 -9.37 -2.02
N GLY A 168 -19.65 -8.79 -3.22
CA GLY A 168 -20.82 -8.17 -3.86
C GLY A 168 -21.02 -6.69 -3.50
N TYR A 169 -20.07 -6.04 -2.82
CA TYR A 169 -20.15 -4.61 -2.56
C TYR A 169 -19.74 -3.80 -3.80
N ASP A 170 -20.45 -2.71 -4.06
CA ASP A 170 -20.11 -1.79 -5.14
C ASP A 170 -18.96 -0.86 -4.70
N VAL A 171 -17.79 -1.10 -5.26
CA VAL A 171 -16.58 -0.27 -5.10
C VAL A 171 -16.14 0.35 -6.43
N SER A 172 -17.07 0.46 -7.38
CA SER A 172 -16.85 1.05 -8.71
C SER A 172 -16.97 2.57 -8.70
N GLY A 173 -16.76 3.17 -9.85
CA GLY A 173 -16.95 4.59 -10.09
C GLY A 173 -15.67 5.41 -10.25
N SER A 174 -15.83 6.71 -10.36
CA SER A 174 -14.73 7.66 -10.36
C SER A 174 -13.98 7.66 -9.01
N LYS A 175 -12.88 8.40 -8.93
CA LYS A 175 -12.10 8.49 -7.68
C LYS A 175 -12.97 8.90 -6.48
N SER A 176 -13.84 9.89 -6.66
CA SER A 176 -14.74 10.40 -5.61
C SER A 176 -15.86 9.42 -5.29
N ASP A 177 -16.48 8.81 -6.32
CA ASP A 177 -17.56 7.83 -6.14
C ASP A 177 -17.08 6.60 -5.38
N MET A 178 -15.91 6.06 -5.74
CA MET A 178 -15.31 4.93 -5.03
C MET A 178 -15.13 5.24 -3.53
N ILE A 179 -14.59 6.42 -3.20
CA ILE A 179 -14.40 6.85 -1.82
C ILE A 179 -15.75 6.96 -1.09
N LEU A 180 -16.73 7.59 -1.74
CA LEU A 180 -18.07 7.73 -1.17
C LEU A 180 -18.72 6.35 -0.93
N ASN A 181 -18.57 5.42 -1.88
CA ASN A 181 -19.08 4.05 -1.73
C ASN A 181 -18.41 3.33 -0.56
N LEU A 182 -17.09 3.45 -0.42
CA LEU A 182 -16.37 2.90 0.76
C LEU A 182 -16.88 3.50 2.07
N CYS A 183 -17.11 4.81 2.13
CA CYS A 183 -17.66 5.47 3.31
C CYS A 183 -19.07 4.93 3.62
N LYS A 184 -19.93 4.77 2.62
CA LYS A 184 -21.29 4.19 2.79
C LYS A 184 -21.24 2.74 3.29
N ILE A 185 -20.36 1.89 2.71
CA ILE A 185 -20.20 0.48 3.10
C ILE A 185 -19.78 0.36 4.56
N MET A 186 -18.92 1.27 5.03
CA MET A 186 -18.37 1.24 6.38
C MET A 186 -19.16 2.09 7.39
N ASP A 187 -20.20 2.80 6.95
CA ASP A 187 -20.87 3.87 7.72
C ASP A 187 -19.90 4.90 8.28
N ALA A 188 -18.87 5.23 7.51
CA ALA A 188 -17.84 6.18 7.92
C ALA A 188 -18.31 7.61 7.68
N LYS A 189 -18.11 8.48 8.67
CA LYS A 189 -18.49 9.89 8.60
C LYS A 189 -17.33 10.79 8.18
N LEU A 190 -16.11 10.30 8.33
CA LEU A 190 -14.90 11.04 7.99
C LEU A 190 -14.01 10.22 7.05
N PHE A 191 -13.44 10.92 6.06
CA PHE A 191 -12.42 10.36 5.18
C PHE A 191 -11.18 11.26 5.16
N VAL A 192 -10.01 10.67 5.43
CA VAL A 192 -8.73 11.39 5.37
C VAL A 192 -8.14 11.28 3.97
N PHE A 193 -8.08 12.40 3.28
CA PHE A 193 -7.43 12.52 1.99
C PHE A 193 -5.91 12.72 2.13
N GLY A 194 -5.16 12.28 1.13
CA GLY A 194 -3.75 12.69 0.98
C GLY A 194 -3.63 14.14 0.51
N GLN A 195 -2.39 14.65 0.43
CA GLN A 195 -2.06 16.03 0.03
C GLN A 195 -2.75 16.48 -1.27
N HIS A 196 -2.88 15.59 -2.26
CA HIS A 196 -3.53 15.85 -3.55
C HIS A 196 -5.04 15.58 -3.54
N GLY A 197 -5.63 15.23 -2.40
CA GLY A 197 -7.06 14.91 -2.31
C GLY A 197 -7.95 16.07 -2.73
N LYS A 198 -7.52 17.31 -2.50
CA LYS A 198 -8.26 18.52 -2.86
C LYS A 198 -8.45 18.70 -4.38
N GLU A 199 -7.63 18.02 -5.21
CA GLU A 199 -7.64 18.16 -6.67
C GLU A 199 -8.78 17.37 -7.33
N TYR A 200 -9.39 16.41 -6.63
CA TYR A 200 -10.44 15.54 -7.17
C TYR A 200 -11.69 15.42 -6.30
N ILE A 201 -11.79 16.22 -5.25
CA ILE A 201 -13.07 16.35 -4.54
C ILE A 201 -13.91 17.34 -5.36
N GLU A 202 -14.91 16.84 -6.04
CA GLU A 202 -15.97 17.67 -6.58
C GLU A 202 -16.71 18.27 -5.38
N LYS A 203 -16.63 19.58 -5.24
CA LYS A 203 -17.43 20.31 -4.28
C LYS A 203 -18.83 20.45 -4.88
N GLU A 204 -19.76 19.62 -4.44
CA GLU A 204 -21.17 19.93 -4.55
C GLU A 204 -21.55 21.09 -3.64
#